data_d753b500fa59b9a6732a0c8ffec5e12a
#
_entry.id   d753b500fa59b9a6732a0c8ffec5e12a
#
_cell.length_a   1.000
_cell.length_b   1.000
_cell.length_c   1.000
_cell.angle_alpha   90.00
_cell.angle_beta   90.00
_cell.angle_gamma   90.00
#
_symmetry.space_group_name_H-M   'P 1'
#
loop_
_entity.id
_entity.type
_entity.pdbx_description
1 polymer ?
#
loop_
_entity_poly.entity_id
_entity_poly.type
_entity_poly.pdbx_seq_one_letter_code
_entity_poly.pdbx_strand_id
1 'polypeptide(L)'
;MIVPVDVELVNLLYKPAQWAVNKNLADHDRRSIYMLHKRNLRVPMMEVFDAPDMQTSCARRESSTHAPQALELLNGAFANDVAKSFAARLDRDGRTPASQVELAYRLAAGRAPTAKELALGTAFLKSHPLSEFALAVMNLNAFLYVN
;
A
#
# COMPACT_ATOMS: atom_id res chain seq x y z
N MET A 1 10.15 8.38 11.79
CA MET A 1 8.92 9.14 11.51
C MET A 1 7.75 8.60 12.33
N ILE A 2 6.77 9.43 12.63
CA ILE A 2 5.53 9.03 13.32
C ILE A 2 4.39 9.24 12.34
N VAL A 3 3.75 8.14 11.97
CA VAL A 3 2.63 8.12 11.02
C VAL A 3 1.29 8.26 11.76
N PRO A 4 0.22 8.72 11.08
CA PRO A 4 -1.11 8.72 11.65
C PRO A 4 -1.57 7.28 11.93
N VAL A 5 -2.20 7.09 13.07
CA VAL A 5 -2.93 5.87 13.46
C VAL A 5 -4.25 6.30 14.07
N ASP A 6 -5.16 5.36 14.27
CA ASP A 6 -6.46 5.64 14.86
C ASP A 6 -6.31 6.36 16.22
N VAL A 7 -7.11 7.40 16.40
CA VAL A 7 -7.12 8.23 17.63
C VAL A 7 -7.43 7.39 18.86
N GLU A 8 -8.29 6.38 18.73
CA GLU A 8 -8.61 5.47 19.83
C GLU A 8 -7.38 4.70 20.30
N LEU A 9 -6.54 4.22 19.36
CA LEU A 9 -5.28 3.55 19.69
C LEU A 9 -4.29 4.49 20.38
N VAL A 10 -4.21 5.74 19.93
CA VAL A 10 -3.34 6.74 20.58
C VAL A 10 -3.79 7.04 21.99
N ASN A 11 -5.10 7.10 22.23
CA ASN A 11 -5.67 7.38 23.56
C ASN A 11 -5.44 6.24 24.58
N LEU A 12 -5.12 5.03 24.13
CA LEU A 12 -4.71 3.93 25.00
C LEU A 12 -3.27 4.09 25.53
N LEU A 13 -2.49 5.01 24.97
CA LEU A 13 -1.15 5.30 25.48
C LEU A 13 -1.21 6.03 26.82
N TYR A 14 -0.31 5.68 27.75
CA TYR A 14 -0.14 6.41 29.02
C TYR A 14 0.13 7.91 28.82
N LYS A 15 0.82 8.27 27.74
CA LYS A 15 1.08 9.66 27.32
C LYS A 15 0.78 9.82 25.83
N PRO A 16 -0.49 10.08 25.44
CA PRO A 16 -0.89 10.24 24.03
C PRO A 16 -0.06 11.29 23.26
N ALA A 17 0.30 12.39 23.93
CA ALA A 17 1.10 13.47 23.32
C ALA A 17 2.48 13.03 22.81
N GLN A 18 2.99 11.87 23.24
CA GLN A 18 4.23 11.30 22.70
C GLN A 18 4.07 10.71 21.30
N TRP A 19 2.84 10.56 20.79
CA TRP A 19 2.56 10.16 19.41
C TRP A 19 2.24 11.40 18.55
N ALA A 20 3.21 12.31 18.49
CA ALA A 20 3.07 13.52 17.68
C ALA A 20 3.39 13.18 16.22
N VAL A 21 2.35 13.05 15.40
CA VAL A 21 2.46 12.74 13.96
C VAL A 21 3.33 13.77 13.25
N ASN A 22 4.23 13.32 12.37
CA ASN A 22 5.06 14.19 11.56
C ASN A 22 4.19 15.13 10.70
N LYS A 23 4.48 16.42 10.75
CA LYS A 23 3.73 17.43 9.98
C LYS A 23 4.00 17.38 8.48
N ASN A 24 5.19 16.93 8.09
CA ASN A 24 5.54 16.77 6.69
C ASN A 24 4.96 15.47 6.15
N LEU A 25 3.96 15.56 5.29
CA LEU A 25 3.28 14.40 4.70
C LEU A 25 4.22 13.53 3.86
N ALA A 26 5.22 14.13 3.20
CA ALA A 26 6.19 13.37 2.42
C ALA A 26 7.05 12.41 3.28
N ASP A 27 7.12 12.63 4.59
CA ASP A 27 7.77 11.69 5.49
C ASP A 27 6.94 10.41 5.69
N HIS A 28 5.62 10.45 5.50
CA HIS A 28 4.75 9.29 5.69
C HIS A 28 4.91 8.24 4.58
N ASP A 29 5.41 8.63 3.41
CA ASP A 29 5.64 7.74 2.25
C ASP A 29 7.01 7.05 2.28
N ARG A 30 7.77 7.22 3.36
CA ARG A 30 9.06 6.55 3.54
C ARG A 30 8.88 5.08 3.90
N ARG A 31 9.90 4.27 3.61
CA ARG A 31 9.97 2.88 4.02
C ARG A 31 9.76 2.72 5.53
N SER A 32 9.05 1.68 5.93
CA SER A 32 8.68 1.39 7.33
C SER A 32 9.87 1.27 8.29
N ILE A 33 11.08 1.02 7.78
CA ILE A 33 12.32 1.03 8.60
C ILE A 33 12.59 2.39 9.29
N TYR A 34 12.04 3.49 8.76
CA TYR A 34 12.14 4.82 9.36
C TYR A 34 11.00 5.14 10.34
N MET A 35 10.07 4.22 10.52
CA MET A 35 8.91 4.41 11.38
C MET A 35 9.28 4.22 12.85
N LEU A 36 8.71 5.07 13.72
CA LEU A 36 8.84 4.87 15.16
C LEU A 36 8.00 3.66 15.58
N HIS A 37 8.66 2.66 16.15
CA HIS A 37 8.01 1.52 16.76
C HIS A 37 7.94 1.71 18.29
N LYS A 38 6.74 1.64 18.86
CA LYS A 38 6.53 1.62 20.32
C LYS A 38 6.05 0.23 20.76
N ARG A 39 6.52 -0.22 21.93
CA ARG A 39 6.13 -1.53 22.50
C ARG A 39 4.64 -1.65 22.75
N ASN A 40 4.00 -0.56 23.14
CA ASN A 40 2.59 -0.51 23.55
C ASN A 40 1.69 0.16 22.51
N LEU A 41 2.17 0.41 21.31
CA LEU A 41 1.39 0.86 20.17
C LEU A 41 1.88 0.16 18.91
N ARG A 42 1.10 -0.76 18.41
CA ARG A 42 1.35 -1.40 17.13
C ARG A 42 0.64 -0.64 16.02
N VAL A 43 1.33 -0.40 14.92
CA VAL A 43 0.70 0.15 13.73
C VAL A 43 -0.07 -0.97 13.04
N PRO A 44 -1.41 -0.87 12.87
CA PRO A 44 -2.25 -1.99 12.41
C PRO A 44 -1.77 -2.62 11.10
N MET A 45 -1.40 -1.80 10.12
CA MET A 45 -0.86 -2.30 8.86
C MET A 45 0.40 -3.16 9.06
N MET A 46 1.29 -2.77 9.96
CA MET A 46 2.50 -3.56 10.23
C MET A 46 2.17 -4.89 10.91
N GLU A 47 1.18 -4.91 11.78
CA GLU A 47 0.72 -6.11 12.48
C GLU A 47 0.10 -7.11 11.49
N VAL A 48 -0.74 -6.63 10.57
CA VAL A 48 -1.35 -7.44 9.51
C VAL A 48 -0.28 -8.10 8.61
N PHE A 49 0.87 -7.44 8.42
CA PHE A 49 1.98 -7.95 7.61
C PHE A 49 3.12 -8.56 8.46
N ASP A 50 2.78 -9.20 9.57
CA ASP A 50 3.70 -9.99 10.41
C ASP A 50 4.93 -9.22 10.91
N ALA A 51 4.76 -7.93 11.26
CA ALA A 51 5.84 -7.21 11.90
C ALA A 51 6.17 -7.84 13.27
N PRO A 52 7.46 -8.00 13.62
CA PRO A 52 7.85 -8.60 14.88
C PRO A 52 7.24 -7.90 16.09
N ASP A 53 6.85 -8.68 17.08
CA ASP A 53 6.45 -8.16 18.39
C ASP A 53 7.66 -7.52 19.08
N MET A 54 7.51 -6.25 19.48
CA MET A 54 8.56 -5.50 20.18
C MET A 54 8.71 -5.90 21.66
N GLN A 55 7.87 -6.81 22.16
CA GLN A 55 7.91 -7.26 23.55
C GLN A 55 8.72 -8.55 23.72
N THR A 56 8.85 -9.35 22.68
CA THR A 56 9.55 -10.62 22.68
C THR A 56 10.71 -10.63 21.71
N SER A 57 11.73 -11.45 22.01
CA SER A 57 12.84 -11.69 21.08
C SER A 57 12.35 -12.50 19.89
N CYS A 58 12.60 -12.01 18.68
CA CYS A 58 12.21 -12.67 17.43
C CYS A 58 13.48 -13.20 16.73
N ALA A 59 13.75 -14.50 16.88
CA ALA A 59 14.90 -15.14 16.23
C ALA A 59 14.66 -15.33 14.71
N ARG A 60 13.41 -15.52 14.30
CA ARG A 60 13.01 -15.65 12.90
C ARG A 60 11.65 -15.00 12.72
N ARG A 61 11.54 -14.14 11.70
CA ARG A 61 10.28 -13.53 11.32
C ARG A 61 9.35 -14.59 10.73
N GLU A 62 8.13 -14.66 11.26
CA GLU A 62 7.07 -15.45 10.64
C GLU A 62 6.62 -14.75 9.34
N SER A 63 6.06 -15.53 8.43
CA SER A 63 5.45 -15.04 7.20
C SER A 63 4.16 -15.79 7.01
N SER A 64 3.07 -15.05 7.07
CA SER A 64 1.73 -15.58 6.86
C SER A 64 1.12 -15.05 5.56
N THR A 65 0.13 -15.76 5.05
CA THR A 65 -0.73 -15.28 3.97
C THR A 65 -2.16 -15.53 4.40
N HIS A 66 -2.89 -14.46 4.72
CA HIS A 66 -4.24 -14.59 5.24
C HIS A 66 -5.16 -13.46 4.73
N ALA A 67 -6.47 -13.70 4.85
CA ALA A 67 -7.50 -12.78 4.34
C ALA A 67 -7.36 -11.32 4.82
N PRO A 68 -7.02 -11.00 6.08
CA PRO A 68 -6.79 -9.63 6.51
C PRO A 68 -5.75 -8.86 5.70
N GLN A 69 -4.68 -9.51 5.21
CA GLN A 69 -3.68 -8.85 4.34
C GLN A 69 -4.30 -8.43 3.02
N ALA A 70 -5.07 -9.30 2.37
CA ALA A 70 -5.77 -8.97 1.13
C ALA A 70 -6.82 -7.87 1.34
N LEU A 71 -7.55 -7.91 2.46
CA LEU A 71 -8.52 -6.86 2.81
C LEU A 71 -7.86 -5.51 3.04
N GLU A 72 -6.72 -5.46 3.73
CA GLU A 72 -5.96 -4.22 3.96
C GLU A 72 -5.44 -3.64 2.64
N LEU A 73 -4.91 -4.49 1.73
CA LEU A 73 -4.43 -4.05 0.42
C LEU A 73 -5.55 -3.56 -0.52
N LEU A 74 -6.77 -4.04 -0.34
CA LEU A 74 -7.92 -3.64 -1.17
C LEU A 74 -8.70 -2.46 -0.56
N ASN A 75 -8.86 -2.42 0.77
CA ASN A 75 -9.74 -1.48 1.44
C ASN A 75 -9.01 -0.49 2.34
N GLY A 76 -7.73 -0.74 2.68
CA GLY A 76 -6.95 0.12 3.56
C GLY A 76 -6.79 1.54 2.99
N ALA A 77 -6.88 2.55 3.85
CA ALA A 77 -6.76 3.95 3.47
C ALA A 77 -5.43 4.22 2.75
N PHE A 78 -4.33 3.70 3.28
CA PHE A 78 -3.00 3.86 2.68
C PHE A 78 -2.93 3.27 1.26
N ALA A 79 -3.44 2.04 1.05
CA ALA A 79 -3.43 1.40 -0.26
C ALA A 79 -4.23 2.21 -1.30
N ASN A 80 -5.39 2.72 -0.89
CA ASN A 80 -6.23 3.57 -1.75
C ASN A 80 -5.57 4.91 -2.08
N ASP A 81 -4.87 5.55 -1.15
CA ASP A 81 -4.19 6.82 -1.40
C ASP A 81 -2.96 6.65 -2.30
N VAL A 82 -2.21 5.56 -2.14
CA VAL A 82 -1.13 5.18 -3.06
C VAL A 82 -1.68 4.87 -4.46
N ALA A 83 -2.82 4.17 -4.55
CA ALA A 83 -3.48 3.89 -5.84
C ALA A 83 -3.94 5.18 -6.56
N LYS A 84 -4.48 6.17 -5.83
CA LYS A 84 -4.81 7.49 -6.40
C LYS A 84 -3.57 8.21 -6.93
N SER A 85 -2.48 8.17 -6.16
CA SER A 85 -1.20 8.78 -6.56
C SER A 85 -0.61 8.08 -7.79
N PHE A 86 -0.70 6.75 -7.84
CA PHE A 86 -0.30 5.97 -9.01
C PHE A 86 -1.18 6.28 -10.23
N ALA A 87 -2.49 6.36 -10.05
CA ALA A 87 -3.42 6.75 -11.12
C ALA A 87 -3.10 8.14 -11.68
N ALA A 88 -2.81 9.12 -10.82
CA ALA A 88 -2.40 10.45 -11.26
C ALA A 88 -1.11 10.44 -12.10
N ARG A 89 -0.17 9.55 -11.76
CA ARG A 89 1.04 9.33 -12.59
C ARG A 89 0.69 8.69 -13.94
N LEU A 90 -0.18 7.68 -13.94
CA LEU A 90 -0.62 7.02 -15.18
C LEU A 90 -1.37 7.98 -16.10
N ASP A 91 -2.18 8.87 -15.55
CA ASP A 91 -2.92 9.88 -16.32
C ASP A 91 -1.99 10.93 -16.93
N ARG A 92 -1.00 11.38 -16.17
CA ARG A 92 -0.01 12.35 -16.63
C ARG A 92 0.88 11.80 -17.75
N ASP A 93 1.34 10.56 -17.62
CA ASP A 93 2.38 9.97 -18.47
C ASP A 93 1.79 9.10 -19.59
N GLY A 94 0.53 8.64 -19.45
CA GLY A 94 -0.22 7.84 -20.42
C GLY A 94 -1.38 8.61 -21.03
N ARG A 95 -1.35 8.90 -22.33
CA ARG A 95 -2.33 9.75 -23.02
C ARG A 95 -3.62 9.03 -23.44
N THR A 96 -3.61 7.71 -23.46
CA THR A 96 -4.74 6.87 -23.89
C THR A 96 -4.94 5.73 -22.91
N PRO A 97 -6.16 5.17 -22.78
CA PRO A 97 -6.40 4.01 -21.90
C PRO A 97 -5.42 2.86 -22.17
N ALA A 98 -5.09 2.58 -23.43
CA ALA A 98 -4.13 1.52 -23.77
C ALA A 98 -2.73 1.85 -23.25
N SER A 99 -2.24 3.08 -23.44
CA SER A 99 -0.92 3.50 -22.95
C SER A 99 -0.86 3.58 -21.42
N GLN A 100 -1.98 3.90 -20.76
CA GLN A 100 -2.09 3.86 -19.28
C GLN A 100 -1.96 2.42 -18.76
N VAL A 101 -2.63 1.46 -19.40
CA VAL A 101 -2.50 0.03 -19.08
C VAL A 101 -1.09 -0.46 -19.29
N GLU A 102 -0.47 -0.15 -20.45
CA GLU A 102 0.92 -0.53 -20.72
C GLU A 102 1.89 0.03 -19.67
N LEU A 103 1.75 1.31 -19.37
CA LEU A 103 2.59 1.98 -18.37
C LEU A 103 2.41 1.36 -16.98
N ALA A 104 1.18 1.06 -16.58
CA ALA A 104 0.88 0.43 -15.30
C ALA A 104 1.60 -0.92 -15.15
N TYR A 105 1.51 -1.78 -16.16
CA TYR A 105 2.19 -3.09 -16.12
C TYR A 105 3.71 -2.96 -16.14
N ARG A 106 4.27 -2.03 -16.91
CA ARG A 106 5.72 -1.77 -16.92
C ARG A 106 6.24 -1.31 -15.57
N LEU A 107 5.50 -0.43 -14.90
CA LEU A 107 5.89 0.11 -13.60
C LEU A 107 5.67 -0.88 -12.44
N ALA A 108 4.55 -1.60 -12.45
CA ALA A 108 4.19 -2.49 -11.35
C ALA A 108 4.73 -3.91 -11.52
N ALA A 109 4.69 -4.46 -12.72
CA ALA A 109 5.10 -5.85 -12.98
C ALA A 109 6.46 -5.98 -13.69
N GLY A 110 7.12 -4.86 -14.04
CA GLY A 110 8.42 -4.85 -14.74
C GLY A 110 8.38 -5.37 -16.17
N ARG A 111 7.19 -5.59 -16.74
CA ARG A 111 6.99 -6.14 -18.09
C ARG A 111 5.84 -5.45 -18.82
N ALA A 112 5.78 -5.64 -20.12
CA ALA A 112 4.59 -5.26 -20.89
C ALA A 112 3.39 -6.17 -20.54
N PRO A 113 2.14 -5.66 -20.65
CA PRO A 113 0.95 -6.50 -20.54
C PRO A 113 0.87 -7.47 -21.71
N THR A 114 0.30 -8.64 -21.49
CA THR A 114 -0.11 -9.54 -22.55
C THR A 114 -1.29 -8.93 -23.32
N ALA A 115 -1.59 -9.44 -24.53
CA ALA A 115 -2.73 -8.98 -25.32
C ALA A 115 -4.07 -9.10 -24.53
N LYS A 116 -4.21 -10.16 -23.71
CA LYS A 116 -5.38 -10.37 -22.87
C LYS A 116 -5.46 -9.34 -21.74
N GLU A 117 -4.36 -9.07 -21.06
CA GLU A 117 -4.28 -8.07 -19.98
C GLU A 117 -4.56 -6.65 -20.51
N LEU A 118 -4.01 -6.32 -21.68
CA LEU A 118 -4.29 -5.04 -22.34
C LEU A 118 -5.77 -4.88 -22.69
N ALA A 119 -6.38 -5.92 -23.26
CA ALA A 119 -7.79 -5.92 -23.60
C ALA A 119 -8.69 -5.79 -22.34
N LEU A 120 -8.40 -6.54 -21.29
CA LEU A 120 -9.13 -6.47 -20.03
C LEU A 120 -8.98 -5.11 -19.35
N GLY A 121 -7.76 -4.57 -19.26
CA GLY A 121 -7.50 -3.28 -18.64
C GLY A 121 -8.18 -2.13 -19.40
N THR A 122 -8.10 -2.13 -20.74
CA THR A 122 -8.80 -1.11 -21.54
C THR A 122 -10.33 -1.23 -21.48
N ALA A 123 -10.86 -2.44 -21.36
CA ALA A 123 -12.30 -2.64 -21.15
C ALA A 123 -12.73 -2.14 -19.76
N PHE A 124 -11.95 -2.43 -18.73
CA PHE A 124 -12.21 -1.96 -17.36
C PHE A 124 -12.25 -0.43 -17.29
N LEU A 125 -11.31 0.26 -17.91
CA LEU A 125 -11.22 1.71 -17.92
C LEU A 125 -12.37 2.43 -18.68
N LYS A 126 -13.24 1.69 -19.38
CA LYS A 126 -14.46 2.28 -19.97
C LYS A 126 -15.56 2.56 -18.95
N SER A 127 -15.56 1.85 -17.82
CA SER A 127 -16.65 1.89 -16.83
C SER A 127 -16.19 2.17 -15.40
N HIS A 128 -14.88 2.14 -15.15
CA HIS A 128 -14.30 2.30 -13.82
C HIS A 128 -13.19 3.36 -13.84
N PRO A 129 -12.98 4.07 -12.74
CA PRO A 129 -11.96 5.09 -12.64
C PRO A 129 -10.54 4.48 -12.65
N LEU A 130 -9.59 5.26 -13.12
CA LEU A 130 -8.18 4.85 -13.22
C LEU A 130 -7.57 4.48 -11.86
N SER A 131 -8.07 5.05 -10.76
CA SER A 131 -7.63 4.72 -9.40
C SER A 131 -7.99 3.29 -8.98
N GLU A 132 -9.15 2.79 -9.38
CA GLU A 132 -9.54 1.40 -9.14
C GLU A 132 -8.70 0.43 -9.97
N PHE A 133 -8.41 0.79 -11.23
CA PHE A 133 -7.49 0.03 -12.06
C PHE A 133 -6.08 0.00 -11.45
N ALA A 134 -5.59 1.14 -10.99
CA ALA A 134 -4.29 1.24 -10.31
C ALA A 134 -4.24 0.35 -9.06
N LEU A 135 -5.31 0.37 -8.23
CA LEU A 135 -5.43 -0.50 -7.06
C LEU A 135 -5.42 -1.98 -7.45
N ALA A 136 -6.16 -2.36 -8.49
CA ALA A 136 -6.18 -3.74 -9.00
C ALA A 136 -4.79 -4.20 -9.47
N VAL A 137 -4.06 -3.35 -10.20
CA VAL A 137 -2.69 -3.67 -10.66
C VAL A 137 -1.72 -3.82 -9.50
N MET A 138 -1.84 -2.99 -8.46
CA MET A 138 -1.02 -3.08 -7.25
C MET A 138 -1.35 -4.31 -6.39
N ASN A 139 -2.49 -4.96 -6.61
CA ASN A 139 -2.87 -6.21 -5.97
C ASN A 139 -2.53 -7.47 -6.80
N LEU A 140 -1.87 -7.32 -7.96
CA LEU A 140 -1.39 -8.47 -8.72
C LEU A 140 -0.22 -9.17 -7.99
N ASN A 141 -0.18 -10.49 -8.06
CA ASN A 141 0.94 -11.26 -7.53
C ASN A 141 2.29 -10.79 -8.08
N ALA A 142 2.34 -10.36 -9.34
CA ALA A 142 3.54 -9.83 -9.96
C ALA A 142 4.06 -8.51 -9.32
N PHE A 143 3.20 -7.77 -8.60
CA PHE A 143 3.59 -6.60 -7.85
C PHE A 143 3.90 -6.94 -6.38
N LEU A 144 3.07 -7.79 -5.76
CA LEU A 144 3.17 -8.10 -4.33
C LEU A 144 4.33 -9.02 -3.98
N TYR A 145 4.69 -9.93 -4.88
CA TYR A 145 5.72 -10.93 -4.65
C TYR A 145 6.87 -10.75 -5.63
N VAL A 146 8.05 -10.52 -5.09
CA VAL A 146 9.31 -10.49 -5.86
C VAL A 146 9.80 -11.95 -5.96
N ASN A 147 9.79 -12.50 -7.17
CA ASN A 147 10.34 -13.83 -7.47
C ASN A 147 11.79 -13.69 -7.93
#